data_4f6059b970dc66b75e7816593a5ed7ab
#
_entry.id   4f6059b970dc66b75e7816593a5ed7ab
#
_cell.length_a   1.000
_cell.length_b   1.000
_cell.length_c   1.000
_cell.angle_alpha   90.00
_cell.angle_beta   90.00
_cell.angle_gamma   90.00
#
_symmetry.space_group_name_H-M   'P 1'
#
loop_
_entity.id
_entity.type
_entity.pdbx_description
1 polymer ?
#
loop_
_entity_poly.entity_id
_entity_poly.type
_entity_poly.pdbx_seq_one_letter_code
_entity_poly.pdbx_strand_id
1 'polypeptide(L)'
;MIELSGRPVRKPAEKDRVKVGWSSSGPVYADEMAERSRLSTVRYALREIADALGDVDAFIEQHDEKARKMPRIAAEIARRLLSAGRVKEALQTIEAAESRQGGSDWQWPEFEWEDARIDVLEASERTEDAQVARYECFERSLSAPHLRAYLKRLPDFQDIVAETMALDHVQRSPNLLQALSFLVSWPALDRAANLVLSRFGELDGDHYELLTPAADALSGKYPLAATLLLRSMIDFSLTNARSSRYKHAARHLLDCSGLAIGIRSFGNFGPHDAYEARLRREHGRKSAFWSLVG
;
A
#
# COMPACT_ATOMS: atom_id res chain seq x y z
N MET A 1 -8.06 12.63 39.08
CA MET A 1 -8.15 13.72 38.09
C MET A 1 -6.93 14.63 38.27
N ILE A 2 -5.92 14.51 37.39
CA ILE A 2 -4.76 15.40 37.43
C ILE A 2 -5.17 16.66 36.67
N GLU A 3 -5.45 17.72 37.41
CA GLU A 3 -5.75 19.03 36.84
C GLU A 3 -4.43 19.63 36.28
N LEU A 4 -4.11 19.29 35.04
CA LEU A 4 -3.09 20.00 34.25
C LEU A 4 -3.70 21.31 33.70
N SER A 5 -4.34 22.09 34.57
CA SER A 5 -4.78 23.45 34.26
C SER A 5 -3.56 24.35 34.21
N GLY A 6 -2.85 24.28 33.07
CA GLY A 6 -1.83 25.27 32.79
C GLY A 6 -2.46 26.66 32.81
N ARG A 7 -1.86 27.59 33.54
CA ARG A 7 -2.30 29.00 33.59
C ARG A 7 -2.57 29.50 32.17
N PRO A 8 -3.72 30.13 31.93
CA PRO A 8 -4.03 30.66 30.62
C PRO A 8 -2.90 31.63 30.17
N VAL A 9 -2.35 31.39 29.00
CA VAL A 9 -1.34 32.30 28.42
C VAL A 9 -2.05 33.63 28.24
N ARG A 10 -1.50 34.70 28.86
CA ARG A 10 -2.05 36.06 28.74
C ARG A 10 -1.97 36.45 27.27
N LYS A 11 -3.12 36.57 26.61
CA LYS A 11 -3.16 37.02 25.22
C LYS A 11 -2.58 38.42 25.12
N PRO A 12 -1.63 38.71 24.22
CA PRO A 12 -1.13 40.04 23.97
C PRO A 12 -2.28 40.95 23.49
N ALA A 13 -2.16 42.25 23.68
CA ALA A 13 -3.11 43.20 23.11
C ALA A 13 -3.09 43.10 21.58
N GLU A 14 -4.22 43.32 20.92
CA GLU A 14 -4.38 43.08 19.47
C GLU A 14 -3.30 43.78 18.60
N LYS A 15 -2.89 44.99 19.01
CA LYS A 15 -1.83 45.77 18.39
C LYS A 15 -0.41 45.19 18.54
N ASP A 16 -0.22 44.29 19.52
CA ASP A 16 1.10 43.73 19.85
C ASP A 16 1.22 42.26 19.36
N ARG A 17 0.22 41.74 18.64
CA ARG A 17 0.20 40.39 18.11
C ARG A 17 1.12 40.25 16.90
N VAL A 18 2.06 39.32 16.96
CA VAL A 18 3.00 39.04 15.85
C VAL A 18 2.34 38.12 14.85
N LYS A 19 2.14 38.59 13.62
CA LYS A 19 1.62 37.85 12.50
C LYS A 19 2.71 36.94 11.92
N VAL A 20 2.45 35.62 11.81
CA VAL A 20 3.43 34.63 11.33
C VAL A 20 3.01 33.97 10.01
N GLY A 21 1.77 34.19 9.53
CA GLY A 21 1.31 33.62 8.27
C GLY A 21 -0.14 33.98 7.93
N TRP A 22 -0.65 33.32 6.87
CA TRP A 22 -2.04 33.37 6.42
C TRP A 22 -2.60 31.95 6.26
N SER A 23 -3.86 31.77 6.64
CA SER A 23 -4.64 30.56 6.36
C SER A 23 -5.86 30.94 5.50
N SER A 24 -6.64 29.93 5.07
CA SER A 24 -7.92 30.15 4.38
C SER A 24 -8.93 30.95 5.19
N SER A 25 -8.77 31.00 6.52
CA SER A 25 -9.63 31.73 7.47
C SER A 25 -9.06 33.11 7.90
N GLY A 26 -7.91 33.52 7.36
CA GLY A 26 -7.30 34.81 7.67
C GLY A 26 -5.88 34.74 8.25
N PRO A 27 -5.39 35.86 8.85
CA PRO A 27 -4.04 35.93 9.39
C PRO A 27 -3.85 34.96 10.57
N VAL A 28 -2.67 34.33 10.62
CA VAL A 28 -2.25 33.43 11.70
C VAL A 28 -1.25 34.17 12.58
N TYR A 29 -1.47 34.17 13.89
CA TYR A 29 -0.65 34.85 14.87
C TYR A 29 0.20 33.89 15.69
N ALA A 30 1.38 34.36 16.12
CA ALA A 30 2.35 33.58 16.88
C ALA A 30 1.77 33.05 18.21
N ASP A 31 0.98 33.87 18.91
CA ASP A 31 0.31 33.50 20.16
C ASP A 31 -0.72 32.38 19.95
N GLU A 32 -1.47 32.42 18.85
CA GLU A 32 -2.43 31.33 18.49
C GLU A 32 -1.72 30.04 18.11
N MET A 33 -0.59 30.12 17.39
CA MET A 33 0.22 28.95 17.08
C MET A 33 0.82 28.34 18.35
N ALA A 34 1.37 29.17 19.24
CA ALA A 34 1.94 28.71 20.50
C ALA A 34 0.90 28.05 21.39
N GLU A 35 -0.31 28.65 21.52
CA GLU A 35 -1.40 28.07 22.30
C GLU A 35 -1.90 26.76 21.68
N ARG A 36 -2.05 26.71 20.36
CA ARG A 36 -2.45 25.48 19.63
C ARG A 36 -1.43 24.36 19.81
N SER A 37 -0.13 24.70 19.73
CA SER A 37 0.95 23.76 20.00
C SER A 37 0.94 23.25 21.45
N ARG A 38 0.77 24.16 22.41
CA ARG A 38 0.65 23.80 23.84
C ARG A 38 -0.52 22.86 24.10
N LEU A 39 -1.70 23.17 23.58
CA LEU A 39 -2.88 22.34 23.73
C LEU A 39 -2.70 20.96 23.08
N SER A 40 -2.05 20.92 21.93
CA SER A 40 -1.70 19.65 21.27
C SER A 40 -0.76 18.81 22.11
N THR A 41 0.28 19.43 22.71
CA THR A 41 1.22 18.75 23.59
C THR A 41 0.53 18.22 24.86
N VAL A 42 -0.36 19.01 25.47
CA VAL A 42 -1.12 18.59 26.64
C VAL A 42 -2.04 17.42 26.31
N ARG A 43 -2.77 17.49 25.19
CA ARG A 43 -3.62 16.37 24.76
C ARG A 43 -2.82 15.11 24.49
N TYR A 44 -1.66 15.24 23.83
CA TYR A 44 -0.76 14.12 23.62
C TYR A 44 -0.33 13.49 24.96
N ALA A 45 0.13 14.31 25.92
CA ALA A 45 0.56 13.81 27.22
C ALA A 45 -0.59 13.13 28.00
N LEU A 46 -1.79 13.71 27.97
CA LEU A 46 -2.96 13.11 28.62
C LEU A 46 -3.32 11.76 27.98
N ARG A 47 -3.20 11.64 26.66
CA ARG A 47 -3.44 10.38 25.95
C ARG A 47 -2.43 9.31 26.35
N GLU A 48 -1.14 9.65 26.41
CA GLU A 48 -0.08 8.72 26.84
C GLU A 48 -0.29 8.28 28.32
N ILE A 49 -0.73 9.19 29.16
CA ILE A 49 -1.05 8.87 30.57
C ILE A 49 -2.28 7.93 30.64
N ALA A 50 -3.33 8.21 29.88
CA ALA A 50 -4.51 7.38 29.81
C ALA A 50 -4.17 5.96 29.33
N ASP A 51 -3.32 5.84 28.31
CA ASP A 51 -2.81 4.56 27.82
C ASP A 51 -2.00 3.81 28.89
N ALA A 52 -1.08 4.50 29.56
CA ALA A 52 -0.27 3.89 30.61
C ALA A 52 -1.08 3.41 31.81
N LEU A 53 -2.20 4.07 32.10
CA LEU A 53 -3.14 3.70 33.18
C LEU A 53 -4.22 2.71 32.73
N GLY A 54 -4.34 2.42 31.44
CA GLY A 54 -5.44 1.64 30.86
C GLY A 54 -6.80 2.32 30.99
N ASP A 55 -6.82 3.65 31.15
CA ASP A 55 -8.06 4.43 31.28
C ASP A 55 -8.62 4.78 29.90
N VAL A 56 -9.48 3.88 29.39
CA VAL A 56 -10.07 4.00 28.06
C VAL A 56 -10.99 5.22 27.95
N ASP A 57 -11.72 5.56 29.02
CA ASP A 57 -12.64 6.70 28.99
C ASP A 57 -11.88 8.02 28.94
N ALA A 58 -10.80 8.16 29.73
CA ALA A 58 -9.92 9.31 29.65
C ALA A 58 -9.27 9.44 28.26
N PHE A 59 -8.94 8.33 27.60
CA PHE A 59 -8.45 8.35 26.23
C PHE A 59 -9.53 8.86 25.25
N ILE A 60 -10.75 8.36 25.33
CA ILE A 60 -11.88 8.76 24.47
C ILE A 60 -12.19 10.26 24.65
N GLU A 61 -12.14 10.79 25.87
CA GLU A 61 -12.39 12.19 26.17
C GLU A 61 -11.41 13.16 25.48
N GLN A 62 -10.20 12.71 25.13
CA GLN A 62 -9.23 13.53 24.38
C GLN A 62 -9.65 13.77 22.93
N HIS A 63 -10.66 13.06 22.42
CA HIS A 63 -11.15 13.18 21.06
C HIS A 63 -12.57 13.76 21.04
N ASP A 64 -12.79 14.80 20.25
CA ASP A 64 -14.13 15.34 20.02
C ASP A 64 -14.98 14.35 19.18
N GLU A 65 -16.30 14.57 19.15
CA GLU A 65 -17.23 13.68 18.45
C GLU A 65 -16.89 13.49 16.97
N LYS A 66 -16.42 14.55 16.32
CA LYS A 66 -16.03 14.48 14.90
C LYS A 66 -14.76 13.63 14.71
N ALA A 67 -13.78 13.80 15.60
CA ALA A 67 -12.55 13.01 15.56
C ALA A 67 -12.83 11.52 15.83
N ARG A 68 -13.73 11.19 16.77
CA ARG A 68 -14.12 9.80 17.09
C ARG A 68 -14.73 9.06 15.90
N LYS A 69 -15.35 9.77 14.94
CA LYS A 69 -15.91 9.21 13.71
C LYS A 69 -14.86 9.03 12.59
N MET A 70 -13.63 9.49 12.80
CA MET A 70 -12.56 9.25 11.84
C MET A 70 -12.08 7.80 11.96
N PRO A 71 -12.00 7.02 10.85
CA PRO A 71 -11.67 5.59 10.88
C PRO A 71 -10.44 5.25 11.72
N ARG A 72 -9.35 5.98 11.55
CA ARG A 72 -8.12 5.78 12.32
C ARG A 72 -8.34 5.93 13.84
N ILE A 73 -9.04 6.98 14.26
CA ILE A 73 -9.30 7.24 15.68
C ILE A 73 -10.28 6.22 16.24
N ALA A 74 -11.32 5.87 15.46
CA ALA A 74 -12.26 4.82 15.85
C ALA A 74 -11.56 3.47 16.03
N ALA A 75 -10.61 3.12 15.18
CA ALA A 75 -9.78 1.92 15.31
C ALA A 75 -8.96 1.92 16.60
N GLU A 76 -8.32 3.06 16.91
CA GLU A 76 -7.55 3.21 18.15
C GLU A 76 -8.43 3.08 19.39
N ILE A 77 -9.61 3.68 19.39
CA ILE A 77 -10.60 3.57 20.49
C ILE A 77 -11.12 2.14 20.62
N ALA A 78 -11.52 1.53 19.51
CA ALA A 78 -12.09 0.19 19.49
C ALA A 78 -11.11 -0.87 20.03
N ARG A 79 -9.84 -0.81 19.66
CA ARG A 79 -8.82 -1.73 20.21
C ARG A 79 -8.66 -1.60 21.71
N ARG A 80 -8.71 -0.38 22.26
CA ARG A 80 -8.65 -0.15 23.71
C ARG A 80 -9.89 -0.66 24.43
N LEU A 81 -11.06 -0.44 23.85
CA LEU A 81 -12.32 -0.98 24.35
C LEU A 81 -12.31 -2.51 24.37
N LEU A 82 -11.80 -3.15 23.31
CA LEU A 82 -11.62 -4.61 23.27
C LEU A 82 -10.66 -5.09 24.37
N SER A 83 -9.54 -4.43 24.54
CA SER A 83 -8.56 -4.77 25.59
C SER A 83 -9.16 -4.63 27.00
N ALA A 84 -10.13 -3.74 27.19
CA ALA A 84 -10.89 -3.57 28.43
C ALA A 84 -12.13 -4.49 28.53
N GLY A 85 -12.36 -5.39 27.57
CA GLY A 85 -13.53 -6.29 27.55
C GLY A 85 -14.86 -5.61 27.20
N ARG A 86 -14.83 -4.35 26.72
CA ARG A 86 -16.01 -3.52 26.37
C ARG A 86 -16.41 -3.73 24.90
N VAL A 87 -16.69 -4.99 24.53
CA VAL A 87 -16.91 -5.41 23.13
C VAL A 87 -18.09 -4.66 22.48
N LYS A 88 -19.22 -4.46 23.20
CA LYS A 88 -20.38 -3.76 22.64
C LYS A 88 -20.07 -2.31 22.25
N GLU A 89 -19.29 -1.62 23.07
CA GLU A 89 -18.91 -0.24 22.80
C GLU A 89 -17.86 -0.15 21.68
N ALA A 90 -16.97 -1.13 21.60
CA ALA A 90 -16.05 -1.25 20.47
C ALA A 90 -16.81 -1.41 19.14
N LEU A 91 -17.86 -2.25 19.12
CA LEU A 91 -18.70 -2.45 17.94
C LEU A 91 -19.42 -1.14 17.55
N GLN A 92 -20.04 -0.46 18.50
CA GLN A 92 -20.69 0.84 18.25
C GLN A 92 -19.70 1.89 17.71
N THR A 93 -18.48 1.89 18.23
CA THR A 93 -17.43 2.82 17.80
C THR A 93 -17.03 2.58 16.33
N ILE A 94 -16.86 1.31 15.96
CA ILE A 94 -16.51 0.94 14.57
C ILE A 94 -17.67 1.23 13.61
N GLU A 95 -18.91 0.92 14.01
CA GLU A 95 -20.10 1.15 13.18
C GLU A 95 -20.42 2.64 13.00
N ALA A 96 -20.12 3.48 14.00
CA ALA A 96 -20.28 4.93 13.94
C ALA A 96 -19.21 5.63 13.09
N ALA A 97 -18.06 4.99 12.92
CA ALA A 97 -17.01 5.49 12.04
C ALA A 97 -17.40 5.22 10.60
N GLU A 98 -17.81 6.25 9.89
CA GLU A 98 -18.07 6.15 8.46
C GLU A 98 -16.79 5.73 7.75
N SER A 99 -16.76 4.47 7.31
CA SER A 99 -15.84 4.08 6.25
C SER A 99 -16.10 5.06 5.11
N ARG A 100 -15.13 5.88 4.74
CA ARG A 100 -15.23 6.78 3.58
C ARG A 100 -15.25 5.94 2.30
N GLN A 101 -16.31 5.20 2.08
CA GLN A 101 -16.67 4.58 0.82
C GLN A 101 -17.24 5.65 -0.10
N GLY A 102 -16.46 6.63 -0.45
CA GLY A 102 -17.01 7.70 -1.27
C GLY A 102 -15.93 8.55 -1.89
N GLY A 103 -15.60 8.31 -3.14
CA GLY A 103 -15.28 9.39 -4.03
C GLY A 103 -13.86 9.55 -4.55
N SER A 104 -12.97 8.57 -4.47
CA SER A 104 -11.85 8.51 -5.41
C SER A 104 -11.45 7.06 -5.68
N ASP A 105 -11.24 6.71 -6.94
CA ASP A 105 -10.82 5.38 -7.43
C ASP A 105 -9.46 4.88 -6.86
N TRP A 106 -8.85 5.60 -5.94
CA TRP A 106 -7.49 5.39 -5.43
C TRP A 106 -7.38 5.46 -3.90
N GLN A 107 -8.44 5.21 -3.14
CA GLN A 107 -8.30 5.13 -1.68
C GLN A 107 -7.79 3.74 -1.28
N TRP A 108 -6.53 3.71 -0.85
CA TRP A 108 -5.99 2.60 -0.08
C TRP A 108 -6.89 2.38 1.14
N PRO A 109 -7.28 1.12 1.44
CA PRO A 109 -8.05 0.84 2.64
C PRO A 109 -7.27 1.33 3.85
N GLU A 110 -7.96 1.92 4.81
CA GLU A 110 -7.39 2.23 6.11
C GLU A 110 -7.23 0.90 6.87
N PHE A 111 -6.14 0.18 6.60
CA PHE A 111 -5.90 -1.15 7.17
C PHE A 111 -6.07 -1.20 8.69
N GLU A 112 -5.65 -0.14 9.40
CA GLU A 112 -5.83 -0.05 10.85
C GLU A 112 -7.30 -0.13 11.27
N TRP A 113 -8.20 0.45 10.47
CA TRP A 113 -9.64 0.39 10.73
C TRP A 113 -10.23 -0.95 10.31
N GLU A 114 -9.83 -1.50 9.17
CA GLU A 114 -10.29 -2.82 8.71
C GLU A 114 -9.87 -3.92 9.70
N ASP A 115 -8.63 -3.89 10.17
CA ASP A 115 -8.14 -4.83 11.18
C ASP A 115 -8.93 -4.71 12.48
N ALA A 116 -9.15 -3.47 12.97
CA ALA A 116 -9.93 -3.25 14.19
C ALA A 116 -11.40 -3.70 14.01
N ARG A 117 -12.01 -3.47 12.83
CA ARG A 117 -13.36 -3.93 12.50
C ARG A 117 -13.44 -5.46 12.58
N ILE A 118 -12.47 -6.14 11.97
CA ILE A 118 -12.40 -7.60 11.98
C ILE A 118 -12.26 -8.13 13.42
N ASP A 119 -11.35 -7.56 14.21
CA ASP A 119 -11.13 -7.95 15.59
C ASP A 119 -12.40 -7.76 16.46
N VAL A 120 -13.12 -6.63 16.26
CA VAL A 120 -14.38 -6.34 16.95
C VAL A 120 -15.48 -7.32 16.55
N LEU A 121 -15.60 -7.65 15.27
CA LEU A 121 -16.58 -8.63 14.78
C LEU A 121 -16.30 -10.01 15.38
N GLU A 122 -15.04 -10.44 15.44
CA GLU A 122 -14.66 -11.71 16.08
C GLU A 122 -15.00 -11.71 17.58
N ALA A 123 -14.62 -10.66 18.28
CA ALA A 123 -14.94 -10.53 19.72
C ALA A 123 -16.44 -10.45 20.01
N SER A 124 -17.23 -10.03 19.03
CA SER A 124 -18.70 -9.97 19.09
C SER A 124 -19.37 -11.29 18.66
N GLU A 125 -18.60 -12.36 18.46
CA GLU A 125 -19.07 -13.67 17.96
C GLU A 125 -19.71 -13.61 16.54
N ARG A 126 -19.50 -12.50 15.81
CA ARG A 126 -19.95 -12.31 14.42
C ARG A 126 -18.92 -12.87 13.43
N THR A 127 -18.63 -14.16 13.54
CA THR A 127 -17.53 -14.80 12.81
C THR A 127 -17.72 -14.76 11.30
N GLU A 128 -18.95 -14.93 10.81
CA GLU A 128 -19.26 -14.85 9.38
C GLU A 128 -19.01 -13.46 8.81
N ASP A 129 -19.46 -12.42 9.54
CA ASP A 129 -19.22 -11.04 9.13
C ASP A 129 -17.72 -10.69 9.14
N ALA A 130 -16.97 -11.23 10.11
CA ALA A 130 -15.52 -11.07 10.15
C ALA A 130 -14.83 -11.73 8.95
N GLN A 131 -15.31 -12.89 8.49
CA GLN A 131 -14.82 -13.57 7.28
C GLN A 131 -15.14 -12.77 6.02
N VAL A 132 -16.35 -12.23 5.91
CA VAL A 132 -16.73 -11.34 4.81
C VAL A 132 -15.84 -10.10 4.80
N ALA A 133 -15.63 -9.45 5.94
CA ALA A 133 -14.78 -8.27 6.05
C ALA A 133 -13.32 -8.54 5.61
N ARG A 134 -12.74 -9.71 5.96
CA ARG A 134 -11.40 -10.12 5.50
C ARG A 134 -11.33 -10.24 3.99
N TYR A 135 -12.32 -10.92 3.41
CA TYR A 135 -12.33 -11.14 1.96
C TYR A 135 -12.55 -9.83 1.20
N GLU A 136 -13.47 -8.98 1.64
CA GLU A 136 -13.68 -7.63 1.08
C GLU A 136 -12.42 -6.75 1.15
N CYS A 137 -11.70 -6.80 2.28
CA CYS A 137 -10.42 -6.08 2.41
C CYS A 137 -9.38 -6.60 1.43
N PHE A 138 -9.29 -7.93 1.24
CA PHE A 138 -8.45 -8.52 0.21
C PHE A 138 -8.86 -8.07 -1.19
N GLU A 139 -10.13 -8.18 -1.57
CA GLU A 139 -10.60 -7.83 -2.92
C GLU A 139 -10.29 -6.37 -3.30
N ARG A 140 -10.47 -5.45 -2.35
CA ARG A 140 -10.20 -4.01 -2.58
C ARG A 140 -8.73 -3.65 -2.66
N SER A 141 -7.87 -4.38 -1.94
CA SER A 141 -6.47 -3.96 -1.74
C SER A 141 -5.44 -4.98 -2.17
N LEU A 142 -5.86 -6.16 -2.61
CA LEU A 142 -5.01 -7.34 -2.81
C LEU A 142 -4.12 -7.62 -1.60
N SER A 143 -4.69 -7.51 -0.38
CA SER A 143 -3.96 -7.71 0.87
C SER A 143 -3.69 -9.19 1.13
N ALA A 144 -2.46 -9.61 0.96
CA ALA A 144 -2.05 -11.00 1.24
C ALA A 144 -2.28 -11.43 2.71
N PRO A 145 -2.04 -10.58 3.74
CA PRO A 145 -2.38 -10.93 5.12
C PRO A 145 -3.86 -11.25 5.33
N HIS A 146 -4.77 -10.45 4.75
CA HIS A 146 -6.21 -10.67 4.87
C HIS A 146 -6.65 -11.95 4.16
N LEU A 147 -6.13 -12.20 2.96
CA LEU A 147 -6.41 -13.48 2.27
C LEU A 147 -5.92 -14.69 3.05
N ARG A 148 -4.69 -14.64 3.60
CA ARG A 148 -4.19 -15.74 4.44
C ARG A 148 -5.05 -15.96 5.68
N ALA A 149 -5.46 -14.86 6.34
CA ALA A 149 -6.33 -14.93 7.51
C ALA A 149 -7.71 -15.47 7.18
N TYR A 150 -8.25 -15.17 6.01
CA TYR A 150 -9.50 -15.70 5.49
C TYR A 150 -9.39 -17.20 5.22
N LEU A 151 -8.42 -17.63 4.39
CA LEU A 151 -8.24 -19.03 3.99
C LEU A 151 -8.01 -19.94 5.20
N LYS A 152 -7.20 -19.51 6.17
CA LYS A 152 -6.90 -20.27 7.39
C LYS A 152 -8.14 -20.66 8.20
N ARG A 153 -9.25 -19.94 8.04
CA ARG A 153 -10.49 -20.14 8.81
C ARG A 153 -11.57 -20.90 8.04
N LEU A 154 -11.30 -21.23 6.79
CA LEU A 154 -12.20 -22.05 5.99
C LEU A 154 -12.11 -23.51 6.40
N PRO A 155 -13.20 -24.29 6.25
CA PRO A 155 -13.17 -25.75 6.38
C PRO A 155 -12.21 -26.39 5.37
N ASP A 156 -11.70 -27.57 5.70
CA ASP A 156 -10.81 -28.37 4.85
C ASP A 156 -11.33 -28.46 3.40
N PHE A 157 -10.43 -28.26 2.45
CA PHE A 157 -10.65 -28.27 0.99
C PHE A 157 -11.40 -27.07 0.42
N GLN A 158 -12.11 -26.27 1.22
CA GLN A 158 -12.74 -25.04 0.74
C GLN A 158 -11.70 -23.94 0.51
N ASP A 159 -10.61 -23.94 1.26
CA ASP A 159 -9.47 -23.04 1.11
C ASP A 159 -8.84 -23.13 -0.28
N ILE A 160 -8.71 -24.32 -0.87
CA ILE A 160 -8.13 -24.52 -2.21
C ILE A 160 -9.00 -23.84 -3.29
N VAL A 161 -10.31 -24.01 -3.19
CA VAL A 161 -11.26 -23.40 -4.14
C VAL A 161 -11.26 -21.88 -3.96
N ALA A 162 -11.30 -21.42 -2.71
CA ALA A 162 -11.30 -20.01 -2.39
C ALA A 162 -9.99 -19.31 -2.81
N GLU A 163 -8.84 -19.97 -2.62
CA GLU A 163 -7.55 -19.47 -3.11
C GLU A 163 -7.53 -19.35 -4.63
N THR A 164 -8.04 -20.36 -5.34
CA THR A 164 -8.13 -20.32 -6.81
C THR A 164 -8.97 -19.13 -7.27
N MET A 165 -10.14 -18.91 -6.67
CA MET A 165 -11.01 -17.76 -6.98
C MET A 165 -10.35 -16.43 -6.64
N ALA A 166 -9.64 -16.34 -5.51
CA ALA A 166 -8.89 -15.16 -5.11
C ALA A 166 -7.77 -14.82 -6.12
N LEU A 167 -7.01 -15.82 -6.57
CA LEU A 167 -5.97 -15.64 -7.57
C LEU A 167 -6.55 -15.25 -8.95
N ASP A 168 -7.74 -15.75 -9.30
CA ASP A 168 -8.46 -15.30 -10.50
C ASP A 168 -8.92 -13.85 -10.38
N HIS A 169 -9.33 -13.41 -9.19
CA HIS A 169 -9.62 -11.99 -8.92
C HIS A 169 -8.37 -11.13 -9.10
N VAL A 170 -7.23 -11.54 -8.54
CA VAL A 170 -5.94 -10.83 -8.70
C VAL A 170 -5.55 -10.66 -10.17
N GLN A 171 -5.67 -11.72 -10.98
CA GLN A 171 -5.34 -11.65 -12.40
C GLN A 171 -6.22 -10.66 -13.20
N ARG A 172 -7.46 -10.45 -12.76
CA ARG A 172 -8.41 -9.50 -13.36
C ARG A 172 -8.29 -8.07 -12.84
N SER A 173 -7.42 -7.86 -11.83
CA SER A 173 -7.23 -6.51 -11.26
C SER A 173 -6.82 -5.50 -12.34
N PRO A 174 -7.43 -4.31 -12.36
CA PRO A 174 -7.03 -3.24 -13.28
C PRO A 174 -5.59 -2.76 -13.02
N ASN A 175 -5.10 -2.85 -11.78
CA ASN A 175 -3.74 -2.46 -11.43
C ASN A 175 -2.76 -3.62 -11.66
N LEU A 176 -2.15 -3.65 -12.85
CA LEU A 176 -1.20 -4.68 -13.27
C LEU A 176 -0.03 -4.84 -12.28
N LEU A 177 0.54 -3.74 -11.82
CA LEU A 177 1.73 -3.78 -10.97
C LEU A 177 1.42 -4.33 -9.59
N GLN A 178 0.27 -3.97 -9.02
CA GLN A 178 -0.20 -4.51 -7.75
C GLN A 178 -0.51 -6.01 -7.88
N ALA A 179 -1.18 -6.42 -8.95
CA ALA A 179 -1.46 -7.83 -9.23
C ALA A 179 -0.17 -8.65 -9.40
N LEU A 180 0.81 -8.13 -10.16
CA LEU A 180 2.11 -8.79 -10.35
C LEU A 180 2.86 -8.92 -9.01
N SER A 181 2.92 -7.85 -8.23
CA SER A 181 3.54 -7.87 -6.89
C SER A 181 2.88 -8.89 -5.97
N PHE A 182 1.55 -8.95 -5.97
CA PHE A 182 0.81 -9.93 -5.20
C PHE A 182 1.16 -11.36 -5.63
N LEU A 183 1.06 -11.69 -6.94
CA LEU A 183 1.29 -13.04 -7.46
C LEU A 183 2.72 -13.53 -7.21
N VAL A 184 3.71 -12.65 -7.28
CA VAL A 184 5.10 -13.00 -6.96
C VAL A 184 5.28 -13.25 -5.46
N SER A 185 4.69 -12.42 -4.60
CA SER A 185 4.79 -12.57 -3.13
C SER A 185 3.95 -13.75 -2.60
N TRP A 186 2.93 -14.18 -3.34
CA TRP A 186 2.07 -15.35 -3.05
C TRP A 186 2.62 -16.67 -3.55
N PRO A 187 3.76 -16.73 -4.09
CA PRO A 187 4.46 -17.58 -5.06
C PRO A 187 3.56 -18.28 -6.12
N ALA A 188 2.56 -17.58 -6.64
CA ALA A 188 1.76 -18.02 -7.78
C ALA A 188 2.44 -17.65 -9.11
N LEU A 189 3.67 -18.15 -9.33
CA LEU A 189 4.56 -17.72 -10.40
C LEU A 189 4.05 -18.06 -11.81
N ASP A 190 3.27 -19.12 -11.95
CA ASP A 190 2.59 -19.48 -13.21
C ASP A 190 1.57 -18.39 -13.60
N ARG A 191 0.79 -17.93 -12.63
CA ARG A 191 -0.17 -16.84 -12.85
C ARG A 191 0.52 -15.51 -13.09
N ALA A 192 1.60 -15.22 -12.37
CA ALA A 192 2.42 -14.03 -12.61
C ALA A 192 3.00 -14.02 -14.04
N ALA A 193 3.53 -15.15 -14.51
CA ALA A 193 4.03 -15.27 -15.88
C ALA A 193 2.91 -15.05 -16.91
N ASN A 194 1.76 -15.68 -16.74
CA ASN A 194 0.59 -15.52 -17.61
C ASN A 194 0.12 -14.04 -17.64
N LEU A 195 0.10 -13.37 -16.49
CA LEU A 195 -0.26 -11.97 -16.39
C LEU A 195 0.69 -11.08 -17.21
N VAL A 196 2.01 -11.30 -17.08
CA VAL A 196 3.02 -10.56 -17.86
C VAL A 196 2.85 -10.81 -19.35
N LEU A 197 2.66 -12.06 -19.77
CA LEU A 197 2.51 -12.41 -21.20
C LEU A 197 1.24 -11.81 -21.81
N SER A 198 0.12 -11.82 -21.08
CA SER A 198 -1.16 -11.34 -21.58
C SER A 198 -1.29 -9.81 -21.59
N ARG A 199 -0.59 -9.12 -20.68
CA ARG A 199 -0.70 -7.67 -20.46
C ARG A 199 0.63 -6.92 -20.63
N PHE A 200 1.55 -7.48 -21.42
CA PHE A 200 2.88 -6.89 -21.64
C PHE A 200 2.82 -5.41 -22.07
N GLY A 201 1.87 -5.06 -22.94
CA GLY A 201 1.71 -3.70 -23.44
C GLY A 201 1.34 -2.65 -22.37
N GLU A 202 0.95 -3.07 -21.19
CA GLU A 202 0.59 -2.20 -20.06
C GLU A 202 1.77 -2.00 -19.07
N LEU A 203 2.90 -2.70 -19.27
CA LEU A 203 4.06 -2.61 -18.39
C LEU A 203 4.76 -1.27 -18.56
N ASP A 204 4.87 -0.53 -17.45
CA ASP A 204 5.72 0.66 -17.38
C ASP A 204 7.08 0.31 -16.76
N GLY A 205 8.12 0.37 -17.59
CA GLY A 205 9.50 0.07 -17.18
C GLY A 205 10.10 1.08 -16.18
N ASP A 206 9.39 2.15 -15.81
CA ASP A 206 9.83 3.06 -14.74
C ASP A 206 9.78 2.41 -13.36
N HIS A 207 8.88 1.46 -13.16
CA HIS A 207 8.68 0.75 -11.91
C HIS A 207 9.70 -0.38 -11.65
N TYR A 208 10.98 -0.08 -11.86
CA TYR A 208 12.07 -1.05 -11.73
C TYR A 208 12.18 -1.70 -10.35
N GLU A 209 11.77 -1.01 -9.29
CA GLU A 209 11.79 -1.53 -7.92
C GLU A 209 10.87 -2.74 -7.74
N LEU A 210 9.81 -2.84 -8.53
CA LEU A 210 8.88 -3.95 -8.56
C LEU A 210 9.24 -4.95 -9.67
N LEU A 211 9.59 -4.45 -10.86
CA LEU A 211 9.82 -5.31 -12.02
C LEU A 211 11.10 -6.13 -11.91
N THR A 212 12.17 -5.61 -11.28
CA THR A 212 13.42 -6.36 -11.10
C THR A 212 13.22 -7.61 -10.22
N PRO A 213 12.69 -7.54 -9.00
CA PRO A 213 12.45 -8.73 -8.20
C PRO A 213 11.43 -9.69 -8.84
N ALA A 214 10.46 -9.18 -9.60
CA ALA A 214 9.54 -10.01 -10.35
C ALA A 214 10.24 -10.78 -11.48
N ALA A 215 11.14 -10.14 -12.22
CA ALA A 215 11.95 -10.79 -13.25
C ALA A 215 12.86 -11.87 -12.64
N ASP A 216 13.50 -11.58 -11.51
CA ASP A 216 14.35 -12.54 -10.79
C ASP A 216 13.55 -13.76 -10.35
N ALA A 217 12.36 -13.56 -9.76
CA ALA A 217 11.49 -14.66 -9.32
C ALA A 217 11.02 -15.55 -10.48
N LEU A 218 10.78 -14.98 -11.65
CA LEU A 218 10.30 -15.69 -12.83
C LEU A 218 11.42 -16.35 -13.66
N SER A 219 12.66 -15.88 -13.54
CA SER A 219 13.80 -16.25 -14.42
C SER A 219 14.03 -17.74 -14.56
N GLY A 220 13.94 -18.49 -13.45
CA GLY A 220 14.23 -19.92 -13.42
C GLY A 220 13.21 -20.78 -14.16
N LYS A 221 11.92 -20.48 -14.05
CA LYS A 221 10.84 -21.34 -14.59
C LYS A 221 10.09 -20.70 -15.76
N TYR A 222 10.06 -19.38 -15.82
CA TYR A 222 9.31 -18.61 -16.81
C TYR A 222 10.19 -17.56 -17.51
N PRO A 223 11.28 -18.02 -18.20
CA PRO A 223 12.30 -17.11 -18.73
C PRO A 223 11.77 -16.11 -19.76
N LEU A 224 10.70 -16.43 -20.50
CA LEU A 224 10.08 -15.47 -21.42
C LEU A 224 9.42 -14.31 -20.67
N ALA A 225 8.65 -14.58 -19.61
CA ALA A 225 8.02 -13.54 -18.81
C ALA A 225 9.08 -12.65 -18.11
N ALA A 226 10.13 -13.26 -17.56
CA ALA A 226 11.26 -12.52 -17.00
C ALA A 226 11.92 -11.61 -18.05
N THR A 227 12.20 -12.14 -19.25
CA THR A 227 12.76 -11.36 -20.36
C THR A 227 11.89 -10.17 -20.72
N LEU A 228 10.56 -10.29 -20.71
CA LEU A 228 9.66 -9.20 -21.05
C LEU A 228 9.68 -8.08 -19.99
N LEU A 229 9.76 -8.43 -18.73
CA LEU A 229 9.93 -7.45 -17.64
C LEU A 229 11.25 -6.68 -17.79
N LEU A 230 12.35 -7.39 -18.07
CA LEU A 230 13.66 -6.76 -18.29
C LEU A 230 13.64 -5.85 -19.53
N ARG A 231 13.01 -6.30 -20.64
CA ARG A 231 12.87 -5.49 -21.87
C ARG A 231 12.08 -4.22 -21.63
N SER A 232 11.01 -4.24 -20.85
CA SER A 232 10.25 -3.03 -20.52
C SER A 232 11.10 -1.99 -19.80
N MET A 233 11.95 -2.41 -18.85
CA MET A 233 12.86 -1.51 -18.13
C MET A 233 13.99 -0.97 -19.04
N ILE A 234 14.51 -1.78 -19.97
CA ILE A 234 15.50 -1.35 -20.98
C ILE A 234 14.87 -0.30 -21.88
N ASP A 235 13.72 -0.62 -22.47
CA ASP A 235 13.01 0.26 -23.40
C ASP A 235 12.68 1.61 -22.75
N PHE A 236 12.17 1.60 -21.51
CA PHE A 236 11.93 2.82 -20.75
C PHE A 236 13.20 3.65 -20.57
N SER A 237 14.30 3.02 -20.15
CA SER A 237 15.56 3.71 -19.86
C SER A 237 16.17 4.33 -21.12
N LEU A 238 16.09 3.64 -22.24
CA LEU A 238 16.63 4.11 -23.51
C LEU A 238 15.73 5.15 -24.16
N THR A 239 14.41 4.94 -24.20
CA THR A 239 13.47 5.88 -24.81
C THR A 239 13.47 7.22 -24.09
N ASN A 240 13.46 7.19 -22.75
CA ASN A 240 13.44 8.40 -21.93
C ASN A 240 14.84 8.97 -21.61
N ALA A 241 15.89 8.47 -22.27
CA ALA A 241 17.28 8.91 -22.08
C ALA A 241 17.74 8.97 -20.60
N ARG A 242 17.29 8.00 -19.78
CA ARG A 242 17.66 7.89 -18.37
C ARG A 242 19.09 7.37 -18.21
N SER A 243 20.08 8.22 -18.47
CA SER A 243 21.50 7.83 -18.49
C SER A 243 21.99 7.25 -17.16
N SER A 244 21.47 7.69 -16.03
CA SER A 244 21.76 7.10 -14.72
C SER A 244 21.37 5.63 -14.60
N ARG A 245 20.44 5.14 -15.43
CA ARG A 245 19.97 3.74 -15.46
C ARG A 245 20.66 2.90 -16.55
N TYR A 246 21.54 3.45 -17.37
CA TYR A 246 22.17 2.72 -18.48
C TYR A 246 22.98 1.50 -18.01
N LYS A 247 23.63 1.57 -16.86
CA LYS A 247 24.34 0.42 -16.28
C LYS A 247 23.39 -0.75 -15.98
N HIS A 248 22.22 -0.46 -15.43
CA HIS A 248 21.19 -1.47 -15.16
C HIS A 248 20.58 -2.01 -16.45
N ALA A 249 20.24 -1.12 -17.38
CA ALA A 249 19.69 -1.52 -18.69
C ALA A 249 20.67 -2.40 -19.47
N ALA A 250 21.98 -2.11 -19.45
CA ALA A 250 23.00 -2.95 -20.08
C ALA A 250 23.07 -4.34 -19.42
N ARG A 251 23.06 -4.40 -18.09
CA ARG A 251 23.01 -5.66 -17.36
C ARG A 251 21.74 -6.46 -17.72
N HIS A 252 20.57 -5.82 -17.73
CA HIS A 252 19.32 -6.46 -18.12
C HIS A 252 19.35 -7.00 -19.55
N LEU A 253 20.06 -6.33 -20.47
CA LEU A 253 20.21 -6.82 -21.84
C LEU A 253 21.05 -8.11 -21.87
N LEU A 254 22.12 -8.18 -21.08
CA LEU A 254 22.93 -9.40 -20.92
C LEU A 254 22.12 -10.53 -20.25
N ASP A 255 21.33 -10.20 -19.22
CA ASP A 255 20.43 -11.16 -18.57
C ASP A 255 19.41 -11.71 -19.58
N CYS A 256 18.83 -10.86 -20.45
CA CYS A 256 17.94 -11.29 -21.53
C CYS A 256 18.63 -12.25 -22.52
N SER A 257 19.91 -12.02 -22.85
CA SER A 257 20.71 -12.94 -23.70
C SER A 257 20.87 -14.29 -23.03
N GLY A 258 21.19 -14.33 -21.73
CA GLY A 258 21.29 -15.56 -20.96
C GLY A 258 19.97 -16.33 -20.88
N LEU A 259 18.87 -15.63 -20.60
CA LEU A 259 17.53 -16.23 -20.53
C LEU A 259 17.04 -16.75 -21.87
N ALA A 260 17.46 -16.15 -23.00
CA ALA A 260 17.06 -16.55 -24.35
C ALA A 260 17.39 -18.02 -24.67
N ILE A 261 18.47 -18.56 -24.09
CA ILE A 261 18.88 -19.95 -24.26
C ILE A 261 17.79 -20.94 -23.75
N GLY A 262 17.08 -20.55 -22.67
CA GLY A 262 16.01 -21.37 -22.08
C GLY A 262 14.63 -21.17 -22.73
N ILE A 263 14.47 -20.23 -23.66
CA ILE A 263 13.18 -19.90 -24.27
C ILE A 263 12.99 -20.72 -25.55
N ARG A 264 12.10 -21.71 -25.52
CA ARG A 264 11.78 -22.56 -26.68
C ARG A 264 10.99 -21.82 -27.78
N SER A 265 10.15 -20.89 -27.40
CA SER A 265 9.34 -20.09 -28.32
C SER A 265 9.07 -18.72 -27.73
N PHE A 266 9.30 -17.70 -28.52
CA PHE A 266 8.97 -16.31 -28.13
C PHE A 266 7.53 -15.93 -28.48
N GLY A 267 6.75 -16.82 -29.11
CA GLY A 267 5.37 -16.53 -29.51
C GLY A 267 5.26 -15.26 -30.35
N ASN A 268 4.43 -14.33 -29.94
CA ASN A 268 4.24 -13.04 -30.59
C ASN A 268 5.34 -12.02 -30.25
N PHE A 269 6.27 -12.37 -29.35
CA PHE A 269 7.39 -11.50 -28.95
C PHE A 269 8.61 -11.84 -29.78
N GLY A 270 9.30 -10.85 -30.29
CA GLY A 270 10.49 -11.06 -31.11
C GLY A 270 11.62 -11.79 -30.35
N PRO A 271 12.39 -12.67 -31.00
CA PRO A 271 13.55 -13.32 -30.39
C PRO A 271 14.59 -12.28 -29.94
N HIS A 272 15.57 -12.73 -29.13
CA HIS A 272 16.52 -11.80 -28.53
C HIS A 272 17.31 -11.00 -29.57
N ASP A 273 17.79 -11.66 -30.63
CA ASP A 273 18.57 -11.03 -31.70
C ASP A 273 17.78 -9.93 -32.43
N ALA A 274 16.51 -10.18 -32.71
CA ALA A 274 15.61 -9.19 -33.30
C ALA A 274 15.36 -7.99 -32.36
N TYR A 275 15.26 -8.26 -31.07
CA TYR A 275 15.11 -7.22 -30.04
C TYR A 275 16.38 -6.35 -29.99
N GLU A 276 17.57 -6.95 -29.92
CA GLU A 276 18.84 -6.23 -29.90
C GLU A 276 19.06 -5.43 -31.19
N ALA A 277 18.77 -6.02 -32.35
CA ALA A 277 18.84 -5.32 -33.64
C ALA A 277 17.90 -4.08 -33.66
N ARG A 278 16.71 -4.18 -33.07
CA ARG A 278 15.80 -3.03 -32.91
C ARG A 278 16.45 -1.96 -32.04
N LEU A 279 16.99 -2.33 -30.89
CA LEU A 279 17.64 -1.36 -29.98
C LEU A 279 18.84 -0.66 -30.67
N ARG A 280 19.65 -1.40 -31.45
CA ARG A 280 20.77 -0.80 -32.19
C ARG A 280 20.27 0.19 -33.24
N ARG A 281 19.20 -0.13 -33.94
CA ARG A 281 18.61 0.77 -34.95
C ARG A 281 18.03 2.04 -34.32
N GLU A 282 17.29 1.90 -33.19
CA GLU A 282 16.58 3.01 -32.58
C GLU A 282 17.46 3.85 -31.64
N HIS A 283 18.41 3.21 -30.97
CA HIS A 283 19.25 3.81 -29.95
C HIS A 283 20.76 3.68 -30.16
N GLY A 284 21.19 3.37 -31.38
CA GLY A 284 22.62 3.16 -31.73
C GLY A 284 23.52 4.36 -31.41
N ARG A 285 22.97 5.58 -31.38
CA ARG A 285 23.72 6.80 -31.02
C ARG A 285 24.01 6.95 -29.53
N LYS A 286 23.46 6.08 -28.67
CA LYS A 286 23.66 6.12 -27.20
C LYS A 286 24.96 5.39 -26.81
N SER A 287 26.10 5.96 -27.19
CA SER A 287 27.44 5.36 -27.01
C SER A 287 27.70 4.97 -25.54
N ALA A 288 27.28 5.80 -24.58
CA ALA A 288 27.41 5.53 -23.16
C ALA A 288 26.64 4.26 -22.69
N PHE A 289 25.56 3.88 -23.35
CA PHE A 289 24.89 2.62 -23.10
C PHE A 289 25.63 1.45 -23.77
N TRP A 290 25.94 1.60 -25.06
CA TRP A 290 26.57 0.51 -25.81
C TRP A 290 27.98 0.15 -25.35
N SER A 291 28.75 1.11 -24.81
CA SER A 291 30.04 0.84 -24.17
C SER A 291 29.95 -0.01 -22.89
N LEU A 292 28.76 -0.20 -22.32
CA LEU A 292 28.49 -1.05 -21.14
C LEU A 292 28.03 -2.46 -21.55
N VAL A 293 27.60 -2.64 -22.80
CA VAL A 293 27.15 -3.95 -23.32
C VAL A 293 28.31 -4.74 -23.89
N GLY A 294 29.34 -4.06 -24.43
CA GLY A 294 30.53 -4.67 -25.05
C GLY A 294 30.53 -4.49 -26.53
#